data_1f828264828b7df5360f709e48f3d121
#
_entry.id   1f828264828b7df5360f709e48f3d121
#
_cell.length_a   1.000
_cell.length_b   1.000
_cell.length_c   1.000
_cell.angle_alpha   90.00
_cell.angle_beta   90.00
_cell.angle_gamma   90.00
#
_symmetry.space_group_name_H-M   'P 1'
#
loop_
_entity.id
_entity.type
_entity.pdbx_description
1 polymer ?
#
loop_
_entity_poly.entity_id
_entity_poly.type
_entity_poly.pdbx_seq_one_letter_code
_entity_poly.pdbx_strand_id
1 'polypeptide(L)'
;VAESFGYQSTPSQRASEVLMRRYYWAAKAVTQLNQILMLNIEERILGSQDAAMRPLSPKFLERGGMLEVVSDDLYARDPHAILETFLTYQRSVGIRGLSARTLRALYNARDLMNADFRRDPANRAAFLKILREPGGQTHALRLMNQTSVLGRYLWVFRRIVGQMQHD
;
A
#
# COMPACT_ATOMS: atom_id res chain seq x y z
N VAL A 1 -31.11 -10.51 -1.78
CA VAL A 1 -29.91 -10.57 -0.91
C VAL A 1 -29.46 -9.18 -0.49
N ALA A 2 -29.11 -8.23 -1.40
CA ALA A 2 -28.67 -6.90 -0.98
C ALA A 2 -29.74 -6.15 -0.18
N GLU A 3 -30.98 -6.21 -0.59
CA GLU A 3 -32.12 -5.59 0.09
C GLU A 3 -32.41 -6.22 1.45
N SER A 4 -32.17 -7.53 1.61
CA SER A 4 -32.28 -8.19 2.93
C SER A 4 -31.22 -7.76 3.93
N PHE A 5 -30.14 -7.14 3.46
CA PHE A 5 -29.13 -6.47 4.30
C PHE A 5 -29.40 -4.97 4.48
N GLY A 6 -30.58 -4.47 4.08
CA GLY A 6 -30.98 -3.08 4.26
C GLY A 6 -30.41 -2.09 3.23
N TYR A 7 -29.80 -2.59 2.13
CA TYR A 7 -29.35 -1.73 1.04
C TYR A 7 -30.51 -1.39 0.10
N GLN A 8 -30.63 -0.13 -0.28
CA GLN A 8 -31.66 0.34 -1.20
C GLN A 8 -31.05 0.74 -2.54
N SER A 9 -31.77 0.44 -3.61
CA SER A 9 -31.43 0.92 -4.95
C SER A 9 -31.84 2.39 -5.11
N THR A 10 -30.98 3.17 -5.74
CA THR A 10 -31.22 4.56 -6.12
C THR A 10 -31.22 4.67 -7.66
N PRO A 11 -31.68 5.78 -8.26
CA PRO A 11 -31.60 5.96 -9.71
C PRO A 11 -30.18 5.86 -10.28
N SER A 12 -29.16 6.16 -9.46
CA SER A 12 -27.75 6.16 -9.86
C SER A 12 -26.97 4.93 -9.44
N GLN A 13 -27.52 4.04 -8.57
CA GLN A 13 -26.79 2.91 -8.02
C GLN A 13 -27.71 1.79 -7.52
N ARG A 14 -27.43 0.56 -7.92
CA ARG A 14 -28.17 -0.63 -7.46
C ARG A 14 -27.76 -1.04 -6.04
N ALA A 15 -28.69 -1.59 -5.27
CA ALA A 15 -28.43 -2.13 -3.92
C ALA A 15 -27.29 -3.17 -3.94
N SER A 16 -27.22 -4.01 -4.97
CA SER A 16 -26.17 -5.01 -5.16
C SER A 16 -24.79 -4.38 -5.34
N GLU A 17 -24.69 -3.25 -6.03
CA GLU A 17 -23.42 -2.54 -6.22
C GLU A 17 -22.91 -1.94 -4.90
N VAL A 18 -23.81 -1.39 -4.08
CA VAL A 18 -23.46 -0.86 -2.76
C VAL A 18 -22.94 -1.97 -1.85
N LEU A 19 -23.66 -3.12 -1.83
CA LEU A 19 -23.27 -4.31 -1.06
C LEU A 19 -21.89 -4.80 -1.51
N MET A 20 -21.69 -5.01 -2.83
CA MET A 20 -20.44 -5.52 -3.38
C MET A 20 -19.28 -4.58 -3.13
N ARG A 21 -19.49 -3.27 -3.23
CA ARG A 21 -18.46 -2.28 -2.89
C ARG A 21 -18.02 -2.39 -1.44
N ARG A 22 -18.96 -2.51 -0.49
CA ARG A 22 -18.66 -2.72 0.94
C ARG A 22 -17.93 -4.03 1.17
N TYR A 23 -18.39 -5.10 0.53
CA TYR A 23 -17.74 -6.40 0.59
C TYR A 23 -16.28 -6.33 0.14
N TYR A 24 -16.01 -5.74 -1.04
CA TYR A 24 -14.63 -5.59 -1.54
C TYR A 24 -13.75 -4.76 -0.62
N TRP A 25 -14.26 -3.69 -0.03
CA TRP A 25 -13.50 -2.90 0.93
C TRP A 25 -13.18 -3.69 2.20
N ALA A 26 -14.14 -4.42 2.73
CA ALA A 26 -13.94 -5.28 3.90
C ALA A 26 -12.95 -6.42 3.58
N ALA A 27 -13.15 -7.11 2.45
CA ALA A 27 -12.26 -8.18 2.00
C ALA A 27 -10.83 -7.68 1.80
N LYS A 28 -10.64 -6.50 1.20
CA LYS A 28 -9.33 -5.89 1.04
C LYS A 28 -8.66 -5.60 2.39
N ALA A 29 -9.39 -5.07 3.37
CA ALA A 29 -8.86 -4.82 4.70
C ALA A 29 -8.42 -6.12 5.41
N VAL A 30 -9.24 -7.16 5.33
CA VAL A 30 -8.92 -8.49 5.88
C VAL A 30 -7.70 -9.07 5.19
N THR A 31 -7.62 -9.00 3.86
CA THR A 31 -6.46 -9.50 3.09
C THR A 31 -5.17 -8.78 3.49
N GLN A 32 -5.22 -7.45 3.67
CA GLN A 32 -4.04 -6.68 4.10
C GLN A 32 -3.59 -7.07 5.51
N LEU A 33 -4.53 -7.21 6.44
CA LEU A 33 -4.22 -7.64 7.80
C LEU A 33 -3.62 -9.06 7.81
N ASN A 34 -4.22 -9.98 7.08
CA ASN A 34 -3.74 -11.36 6.96
C ASN A 34 -2.33 -11.41 6.36
N GLN A 35 -2.04 -10.61 5.33
CA GLN A 35 -0.71 -10.51 4.74
C GLN A 35 0.34 -10.04 5.75
N ILE A 36 0.02 -9.00 6.55
CA ILE A 36 0.92 -8.50 7.60
C ILE A 36 1.19 -9.59 8.65
N LEU A 37 0.14 -10.30 9.09
CA LEU A 37 0.25 -11.36 10.08
C LEU A 37 1.08 -12.54 9.56
N MET A 38 0.81 -13.00 8.34
CA MET A 38 1.55 -14.12 7.74
C MET A 38 3.02 -13.78 7.56
N LEU A 39 3.35 -12.61 7.04
CA LEU A 39 4.73 -12.15 6.92
C LEU A 39 5.41 -12.04 8.30
N ASN A 40 4.73 -11.56 9.32
CA ASN A 40 5.29 -11.48 10.67
C ASN A 40 5.61 -12.86 11.23
N ILE A 41 4.73 -13.85 10.99
CA ILE A 41 4.94 -15.25 11.39
C ILE A 41 6.11 -15.84 10.63
N GLU A 42 6.16 -15.67 9.31
CA GLU A 42 7.26 -16.13 8.46
C GLU A 42 8.61 -15.55 8.88
N GLU A 43 8.67 -14.24 9.12
CA GLU A 43 9.88 -13.55 9.59
C GLU A 43 10.38 -14.11 10.93
N ARG A 44 9.47 -14.49 11.82
CA ARG A 44 9.82 -15.12 13.11
C ARG A 44 10.28 -16.57 12.99
N ILE A 45 9.56 -17.37 12.20
CA ILE A 45 9.86 -18.80 12.03
C ILE A 45 11.18 -19.00 11.27
N LEU A 46 11.39 -18.21 10.20
CA LEU A 46 12.58 -18.32 9.35
C LEU A 46 13.81 -17.61 9.94
N GLY A 47 13.69 -16.99 11.13
CA GLY A 47 14.79 -16.29 11.77
C GLY A 47 15.30 -15.07 10.98
N SER A 48 14.49 -14.56 10.06
CA SER A 48 14.88 -13.39 9.25
C SER A 48 15.04 -12.11 10.08
N GLN A 49 14.58 -12.12 11.34
CA GLN A 49 14.85 -11.04 12.29
C GLN A 49 16.34 -10.99 12.69
N ASP A 50 17.04 -12.11 12.66
CA ASP A 50 18.48 -12.22 12.92
C ASP A 50 19.32 -12.06 11.65
N ALA A 51 18.69 -11.91 10.48
CA ALA A 51 19.39 -11.70 9.23
C ALA A 51 20.19 -10.38 9.24
N ALA A 52 21.36 -10.41 8.62
CA ALA A 52 22.18 -9.21 8.49
C ALA A 52 21.41 -8.04 7.87
N MET A 53 21.52 -6.90 8.49
CA MET A 53 20.91 -5.66 8.00
C MET A 53 21.84 -4.98 7.03
N ARG A 54 21.34 -4.65 5.85
CA ARG A 54 22.06 -3.86 4.84
C ARG A 54 21.36 -2.50 4.67
N PRO A 55 22.01 -1.38 5.03
CA PRO A 55 21.43 -0.06 4.84
C PRO A 55 21.25 0.22 3.33
N LEU A 56 20.07 0.70 2.95
CA LEU A 56 19.75 1.14 1.59
C LEU A 56 19.78 2.67 1.48
N SER A 57 19.36 3.34 2.55
CA SER A 57 19.35 4.79 2.70
C SER A 57 19.26 5.15 4.20
N PRO A 58 19.31 6.44 4.57
CA PRO A 58 19.06 6.85 5.95
C PRO A 58 17.68 6.47 6.50
N LYS A 59 16.72 6.15 5.62
CA LYS A 59 15.32 5.85 5.95
C LYS A 59 14.98 4.36 5.86
N PHE A 60 15.72 3.60 5.07
CA PHE A 60 15.41 2.22 4.71
C PHE A 60 16.61 1.31 4.79
N LEU A 61 16.36 0.07 5.20
CA LEU A 61 17.32 -1.01 5.19
C LEU A 61 16.74 -2.26 4.52
N GLU A 62 17.60 -3.17 4.14
CA GLU A 62 17.24 -4.52 3.75
C GLU A 62 17.49 -5.46 4.92
N ARG A 63 16.52 -6.34 5.16
CA ARG A 63 16.65 -7.46 6.08
C ARG A 63 15.97 -8.70 5.48
N GLY A 64 16.72 -9.77 5.32
CA GLY A 64 16.18 -11.02 4.77
C GLY A 64 15.58 -10.89 3.37
N GLY A 65 16.07 -9.99 2.53
CA GLY A 65 15.53 -9.72 1.20
C GLY A 65 14.26 -8.85 1.20
N MET A 66 13.90 -8.25 2.34
CA MET A 66 12.74 -7.37 2.48
C MET A 66 13.19 -5.93 2.77
N LEU A 67 12.50 -4.96 2.21
CA LEU A 67 12.70 -3.55 2.53
C LEU A 67 12.04 -3.22 3.87
N GLU A 68 12.83 -2.67 4.78
CA GLU A 68 12.37 -2.32 6.12
C GLU A 68 12.62 -0.86 6.44
N VAL A 69 11.66 -0.21 7.12
CA VAL A 69 11.83 1.13 7.68
C VAL A 69 12.76 1.11 8.87
N VAL A 70 13.64 2.11 8.99
CA VAL A 70 14.59 2.21 10.12
C VAL A 70 13.90 2.49 11.46
N SER A 71 12.70 3.11 11.43
CA SER A 71 11.90 3.35 12.64
C SER A 71 10.40 3.31 12.33
N ASP A 72 9.60 2.96 13.34
CA ASP A 72 8.14 2.79 13.20
C ASP A 72 7.41 4.12 12.97
N ASP A 73 7.99 5.22 13.42
CA ASP A 73 7.46 6.58 13.31
C ASP A 73 7.98 7.36 12.07
N LEU A 74 8.73 6.69 11.18
CA LEU A 74 9.34 7.31 10.00
C LEU A 74 8.32 8.15 9.22
N TYR A 75 7.18 7.57 8.87
CA TYR A 75 6.17 8.25 8.04
C TYR A 75 5.43 9.38 8.77
N ALA A 76 5.34 9.32 10.09
CA ALA A 76 4.76 10.39 10.88
C ALA A 76 5.69 11.62 10.90
N ARG A 77 7.00 11.40 10.98
CA ARG A 77 8.02 12.47 10.95
C ARG A 77 8.28 12.98 9.55
N ASP A 78 8.24 12.09 8.56
CA ASP A 78 8.50 12.40 7.15
C ASP A 78 7.50 11.69 6.24
N PRO A 79 6.33 12.30 5.98
CA PRO A 79 5.32 11.72 5.10
C PRO A 79 5.81 11.45 3.67
N HIS A 80 6.81 12.19 3.16
CA HIS A 80 7.36 11.98 1.82
C HIS A 80 7.97 10.57 1.67
N ALA A 81 8.49 10.01 2.76
CA ALA A 81 9.03 8.66 2.79
C ALA A 81 8.01 7.57 2.36
N ILE A 82 6.69 7.86 2.41
CA ILE A 82 5.66 6.93 1.92
C ILE A 82 5.89 6.58 0.44
N LEU A 83 6.08 7.58 -0.43
CA LEU A 83 6.34 7.34 -1.86
C LEU A 83 7.79 6.91 -2.11
N GLU A 84 8.73 7.39 -1.31
CA GLU A 84 10.13 6.98 -1.39
C GLU A 84 10.31 5.48 -1.10
N THR A 85 9.45 4.87 -0.28
CA THR A 85 9.45 3.41 -0.03
C THR A 85 9.38 2.63 -1.34
N PHE A 86 8.46 2.99 -2.22
CA PHE A 86 8.24 2.28 -3.49
C PHE A 86 9.34 2.58 -4.51
N LEU A 87 9.87 3.79 -4.52
CA LEU A 87 11.00 4.16 -5.34
C LEU A 87 12.28 3.41 -4.90
N THR A 88 12.52 3.32 -3.60
CA THR A 88 13.64 2.56 -3.04
C THR A 88 13.48 1.07 -3.34
N TYR A 89 12.27 0.52 -3.14
CA TYR A 89 11.97 -0.86 -3.52
C TYR A 89 12.28 -1.15 -4.99
N GLN A 90 11.84 -0.26 -5.88
CA GLN A 90 12.02 -0.40 -7.33
C GLN A 90 13.49 -0.37 -7.78
N ARG A 91 14.32 0.42 -7.09
CA ARG A 91 15.75 0.61 -7.38
C ARG A 91 16.66 -0.40 -6.72
N SER A 92 16.18 -1.10 -5.72
CA SER A 92 17.02 -2.00 -4.92
C SER A 92 16.99 -3.41 -5.50
N VAL A 93 18.13 -3.85 -6.00
CA VAL A 93 18.29 -5.22 -6.52
C VAL A 93 18.22 -6.22 -5.38
N GLY A 94 17.49 -7.33 -5.60
CA GLY A 94 17.36 -8.42 -4.66
C GLY A 94 16.26 -8.24 -3.59
N ILE A 95 15.59 -7.09 -3.55
CA ILE A 95 14.45 -6.88 -2.65
C ILE A 95 13.22 -7.56 -3.22
N ARG A 96 12.63 -8.48 -2.44
CA ARG A 96 11.46 -9.27 -2.84
C ARG A 96 10.13 -8.64 -2.46
N GLY A 97 10.11 -7.75 -1.46
CA GLY A 97 8.90 -7.12 -0.93
C GLY A 97 9.18 -6.18 0.23
N LEU A 98 8.12 -5.83 0.94
CA LEU A 98 8.19 -5.02 2.16
C LEU A 98 8.07 -5.93 3.39
N SER A 99 8.86 -5.65 4.43
CA SER A 99 8.76 -6.36 5.72
C SER A 99 7.41 -6.11 6.39
N ALA A 100 7.01 -6.99 7.31
CA ALA A 100 5.80 -6.82 8.11
C ALA A 100 5.81 -5.48 8.88
N ARG A 101 6.99 -5.05 9.34
CA ARG A 101 7.20 -3.75 10.00
C ARG A 101 6.85 -2.59 9.08
N THR A 102 7.37 -2.60 7.85
CA THR A 102 7.10 -1.55 6.84
C THR A 102 5.62 -1.53 6.44
N LEU A 103 5.00 -2.70 6.23
CA LEU A 103 3.58 -2.78 5.90
C LEU A 103 2.70 -2.21 7.01
N ARG A 104 3.03 -2.50 8.27
CA ARG A 104 2.33 -1.94 9.44
C ARG A 104 2.49 -0.42 9.52
N ALA A 105 3.72 0.07 9.32
CA ALA A 105 3.99 1.50 9.32
C ALA A 105 3.22 2.22 8.22
N LEU A 106 3.16 1.68 6.98
CA LEU A 106 2.35 2.21 5.89
C LEU A 106 0.85 2.20 6.21
N TYR A 107 0.35 1.12 6.81
CA TYR A 107 -1.05 1.04 7.22
C TYR A 107 -1.41 2.13 8.24
N ASN A 108 -0.56 2.37 9.23
CA ASN A 108 -0.75 3.42 10.23
C ASN A 108 -0.64 4.84 9.63
N ALA A 109 0.19 5.01 8.61
CA ALA A 109 0.41 6.28 7.92
C ALA A 109 -0.68 6.62 6.88
N ARG A 110 -1.68 5.78 6.68
CA ARG A 110 -2.66 5.92 5.60
C ARG A 110 -3.41 7.25 5.59
N ASP A 111 -3.64 7.84 6.75
CA ASP A 111 -4.41 9.07 6.88
C ASP A 111 -3.56 10.32 6.64
N LEU A 112 -2.24 10.18 6.59
CA LEU A 112 -1.32 11.24 6.18
C LEU A 112 -1.44 11.59 4.68
N MET A 113 -1.94 10.65 3.85
CA MET A 113 -2.14 10.86 2.42
C MET A 113 -3.42 11.65 2.11
N ASN A 114 -3.54 12.83 2.69
CA ASN A 114 -4.63 13.78 2.54
C ASN A 114 -4.50 14.61 1.24
N ALA A 115 -5.29 15.67 1.11
CA ALA A 115 -5.28 16.54 -0.06
C ALA A 115 -3.95 17.32 -0.21
N ASP A 116 -3.37 17.76 0.90
CA ASP A 116 -2.12 18.52 0.89
C ASP A 116 -0.95 17.62 0.48
N PHE A 117 -0.87 16.40 1.03
CA PHE A 117 0.09 15.39 0.60
C PHE A 117 0.03 15.15 -0.92
N ARG A 118 -1.17 15.06 -1.51
CA ARG A 118 -1.34 14.83 -2.96
C ARG A 118 -0.96 16.05 -3.81
N ARG A 119 -1.11 17.26 -3.27
CA ARG A 119 -0.77 18.52 -3.96
C ARG A 119 0.70 18.87 -3.84
N ASP A 120 1.39 18.31 -2.87
CA ASP A 120 2.80 18.58 -2.59
C ASP A 120 3.67 18.29 -3.83
N PRO A 121 4.46 19.27 -4.30
CA PRO A 121 5.32 19.10 -5.49
C PRO A 121 6.36 17.99 -5.33
N ALA A 122 6.90 17.78 -4.12
CA ALA A 122 7.88 16.74 -3.85
C ALA A 122 7.26 15.35 -3.99
N ASN A 123 6.04 15.15 -3.49
CA ASN A 123 5.29 13.91 -3.64
C ASN A 123 4.91 13.65 -5.11
N ARG A 124 4.54 14.69 -5.85
CA ARG A 124 4.29 14.55 -7.30
C ARG A 124 5.54 14.15 -8.05
N ALA A 125 6.68 14.78 -7.73
CA ALA A 125 7.96 14.44 -8.34
C ALA A 125 8.38 12.99 -8.00
N ALA A 126 8.19 12.55 -6.75
CA ALA A 126 8.47 11.17 -6.32
C ALA A 126 7.60 10.16 -7.08
N PHE A 127 6.30 10.42 -7.21
CA PHE A 127 5.40 9.55 -7.97
C PHE A 127 5.76 9.49 -9.46
N LEU A 128 6.07 10.63 -10.08
CA LEU A 128 6.55 10.66 -11.46
C LEU A 128 7.87 9.91 -11.66
N LYS A 129 8.78 9.94 -10.67
CA LYS A 129 10.01 9.13 -10.71
C LYS A 129 9.67 7.63 -10.72
N ILE A 130 8.72 7.16 -9.90
CA ILE A 130 8.27 5.76 -9.92
C ILE A 130 7.79 5.35 -11.33
N LEU A 131 7.01 6.22 -11.99
CA LEU A 131 6.51 5.94 -13.33
C LEU A 131 7.58 6.00 -14.43
N ARG A 132 8.62 6.80 -14.24
CA ARG A 132 9.72 7.00 -15.22
C ARG A 132 10.89 6.06 -15.04
N GLU A 133 10.97 5.36 -13.93
CA GLU A 133 12.05 4.40 -13.69
C GLU A 133 12.04 3.32 -14.79
N PRO A 134 13.19 2.97 -15.39
CA PRO A 134 13.24 2.10 -16.57
C PRO A 134 12.84 0.65 -16.32
N GLY A 135 12.59 0.25 -15.08
CA GLY A 135 12.15 -1.09 -14.71
C GLY A 135 11.31 -1.14 -13.44
N GLY A 136 10.59 -2.24 -13.26
CA GLY A 136 9.88 -2.50 -12.01
C GLY A 136 8.58 -1.71 -11.77
N GLN A 137 8.09 -0.89 -12.73
CA GLN A 137 6.87 -0.07 -12.57
C GLN A 137 5.67 -0.92 -12.19
N THR A 138 5.44 -2.03 -12.89
CA THR A 138 4.32 -2.93 -12.62
C THR A 138 4.38 -3.48 -11.20
N HIS A 139 5.57 -3.88 -10.73
CA HIS A 139 5.76 -4.38 -9.37
C HIS A 139 5.53 -3.29 -8.32
N ALA A 140 6.10 -2.10 -8.54
CA ALA A 140 5.92 -0.97 -7.62
C ALA A 140 4.44 -0.55 -7.54
N LEU A 141 3.75 -0.38 -8.67
CA LEU A 141 2.33 0.00 -8.70
C LEU A 141 1.43 -1.09 -8.11
N ARG A 142 1.74 -2.37 -8.34
CA ARG A 142 1.02 -3.49 -7.72
C ARG A 142 1.17 -3.44 -6.20
N LEU A 143 2.39 -3.23 -5.70
CA LEU A 143 2.67 -3.12 -4.28
C LEU A 143 1.99 -1.90 -3.66
N MET A 144 2.01 -0.74 -4.35
CA MET A 144 1.26 0.45 -3.95
C MET A 144 -0.26 0.19 -3.89
N ASN A 145 -0.79 -0.62 -4.81
CA ASN A 145 -2.21 -0.98 -4.79
C ASN A 145 -2.53 -1.95 -3.64
N GLN A 146 -1.69 -2.95 -3.41
CA GLN A 146 -1.83 -3.90 -2.30
C GLN A 146 -1.82 -3.20 -0.94
N THR A 147 -0.94 -2.22 -0.76
CA THR A 147 -0.83 -1.41 0.46
C THR A 147 -1.86 -0.29 0.55
N SER A 148 -2.75 -0.15 -0.42
CA SER A 148 -3.75 0.93 -0.56
C SER A 148 -3.15 2.34 -0.79
N VAL A 149 -1.84 2.47 -0.92
CA VAL A 149 -1.17 3.75 -1.18
C VAL A 149 -1.59 4.33 -2.53
N LEU A 150 -1.65 3.49 -3.58
CA LEU A 150 -2.04 3.93 -4.92
C LEU A 150 -3.43 4.60 -4.93
N GLY A 151 -4.43 3.93 -4.36
CA GLY A 151 -5.80 4.45 -4.34
C GLY A 151 -5.99 5.67 -3.42
N ARG A 152 -5.11 5.86 -2.42
CA ARG A 152 -5.12 7.05 -1.57
C ARG A 152 -4.42 8.23 -2.24
N TYR A 153 -3.33 7.96 -2.93
CA TYR A 153 -2.60 8.99 -3.67
C TYR A 153 -3.37 9.42 -4.94
N LEU A 154 -3.77 8.46 -5.77
CA LEU A 154 -4.64 8.68 -6.93
C LEU A 154 -6.09 8.39 -6.54
N TRP A 155 -6.76 9.34 -5.90
CA TRP A 155 -8.11 9.16 -5.37
C TRP A 155 -9.15 8.77 -6.43
N VAL A 156 -8.90 9.06 -7.71
CA VAL A 156 -9.74 8.65 -8.84
C VAL A 156 -9.78 7.12 -8.94
N PHE A 157 -8.63 6.44 -8.75
CA PHE A 157 -8.58 4.97 -8.71
C PHE A 157 -9.44 4.38 -7.59
N ARG A 158 -9.57 5.09 -6.47
CA ARG A 158 -10.44 4.64 -5.38
C ARG A 158 -11.92 4.60 -5.78
N ARG A 159 -12.33 5.44 -6.75
CA ARG A 159 -13.72 5.45 -7.23
C ARG A 159 -14.05 4.26 -8.10
N ILE A 160 -13.09 3.71 -8.83
CA ILE A 160 -13.29 2.54 -9.70
C ILE A 160 -13.12 1.21 -8.96
N VAL A 161 -12.43 1.19 -7.83
CA VAL A 161 -12.28 -0.04 -7.04
C VAL A 161 -13.64 -0.47 -6.48
N GLY A 162 -14.04 -1.69 -6.81
CA GLY A 162 -15.32 -2.28 -6.38
C GLY A 162 -16.55 -1.83 -7.19
N GLN A 163 -16.36 -1.16 -8.33
CA GLN A 163 -17.42 -1.02 -9.33
C GLN A 163 -17.54 -2.30 -10.14
N MET A 164 -18.77 -2.78 -10.34
CA MET A 164 -19.03 -3.88 -11.27
C MET A 164 -18.83 -3.35 -12.69
N GLN A 165 -18.01 -4.04 -13.48
CA GLN A 165 -18.02 -3.85 -14.93
C GLN A 165 -19.32 -4.47 -15.47
N HIS A 166 -20.09 -3.68 -16.15
CA HIS A 166 -21.18 -4.14 -17.00
C HIS A 166 -20.63 -4.20 -18.42
N ASP A 167 -20.42 -5.40 -18.92
CA ASP A 167 -20.23 -5.67 -20.34
C ASP A 167 -21.57 -5.59 -21.05
#